data_6bf400d1857bdf962c15d3e14ddab6c7
#
_entry.id   6bf400d1857bdf962c15d3e14ddab6c7
#
_cell.length_a   1.000
_cell.length_b   1.000
_cell.length_c   1.000
_cell.angle_alpha   90.00
_cell.angle_beta   90.00
_cell.angle_gamma   90.00
#
_symmetry.space_group_name_H-M   'P 1'
#
loop_
_entity.id
_entity.type
_entity.pdbx_description
1 polymer ?
#
loop_
_entity_poly.entity_id
_entity_poly.type
_entity_poly.pdbx_seq_one_letter_code
_entity_poly.pdbx_strand_id
1 'polypeptide(L)'
;MTTPSWRSLRIKKYQFSLRLFLFLNAVSALFTLVFPLYQINVFCTPMIGIVVLSVLLLIWHGKYGQKRINLPFISLLFGGIWAAHIALKYPALGHYDFSFLLISLLSVLFIGSIAFAANIVAFMLYSLPPVAVCLWLNGNEQGLRILYLLALPMVGIAIQHVIQKRYDNFAQQLMFKLLAERETLNGLSMLDPLTG
;
A
#
# COMPACT_ATOMS: atom_id res chain seq x y z
N MET A 1 25.10 8.52 -20.54
CA MET A 1 24.03 8.43 -19.52
C MET A 1 22.86 7.66 -20.12
N THR A 2 22.62 6.42 -19.67
CA THR A 2 21.50 5.61 -20.17
C THR A 2 20.19 6.21 -19.63
N THR A 3 19.32 6.64 -20.54
CA THR A 3 17.96 7.09 -20.17
C THR A 3 17.24 5.99 -19.40
N PRO A 4 16.70 6.28 -18.22
CA PRO A 4 15.98 5.27 -17.45
C PRO A 4 14.78 4.81 -18.26
N SER A 5 14.75 3.51 -18.61
CA SER A 5 13.63 2.96 -19.34
C SER A 5 12.36 3.11 -18.52
N TRP A 6 11.23 3.41 -19.13
CA TRP A 6 9.91 3.54 -18.49
C TRP A 6 9.55 2.31 -17.64
N ARG A 7 10.09 1.16 -18.04
CA ARG A 7 9.97 -0.11 -17.31
C ARG A 7 10.70 -0.07 -15.97
N SER A 8 11.88 0.58 -15.91
CA SER A 8 12.65 0.69 -14.67
C SER A 8 11.99 1.62 -13.64
N LEU A 9 11.34 2.70 -14.09
CA LEU A 9 10.59 3.61 -13.22
C LEU A 9 9.38 2.92 -12.59
N ARG A 10 8.64 2.12 -13.37
CA ARG A 10 7.50 1.35 -12.87
C ARG A 10 7.92 0.33 -11.81
N ILE A 11 9.06 -0.34 -12.02
CA ILE A 11 9.61 -1.29 -11.06
C ILE A 11 10.02 -0.58 -9.77
N LYS A 12 10.69 0.57 -9.84
CA LYS A 12 11.09 1.36 -8.66
C LYS A 12 9.87 1.82 -7.87
N LYS A 13 8.82 2.30 -8.53
CA LYS A 13 7.56 2.72 -7.90
C LYS A 13 6.89 1.56 -7.13
N TYR A 14 6.85 0.39 -7.75
CA TYR A 14 6.34 -0.82 -7.13
C TYR A 14 7.14 -1.24 -5.89
N GLN A 15 8.46 -1.22 -5.98
CA GLN A 15 9.36 -1.54 -4.86
C GLN A 15 9.21 -0.56 -3.71
N PHE A 16 9.04 0.73 -4.01
CA PHE A 16 8.80 1.76 -3.00
C PHE A 16 7.47 1.53 -2.28
N SER A 17 6.39 1.27 -3.02
CA SER A 17 5.08 0.96 -2.44
C SER A 17 5.13 -0.26 -1.51
N LEU A 18 5.82 -1.33 -1.92
CA LEU A 18 5.99 -2.53 -1.10
C LEU A 18 6.77 -2.24 0.20
N ARG A 19 7.90 -1.51 0.10
CA ARG A 19 8.71 -1.17 1.28
C ARG A 19 7.93 -0.30 2.25
N LEU A 20 7.23 0.70 1.74
CA LEU A 20 6.39 1.59 2.52
C LEU A 20 5.28 0.81 3.24
N PHE A 21 4.62 -0.10 2.53
CA PHE A 21 3.59 -0.98 3.06
C PHE A 21 4.10 -1.83 4.24
N LEU A 22 5.22 -2.51 4.04
CA LEU A 22 5.83 -3.36 5.07
C LEU A 22 6.28 -2.54 6.28
N PHE A 23 6.88 -1.38 6.04
CA PHE A 23 7.31 -0.47 7.10
C PHE A 23 6.13 0.04 7.93
N LEU A 24 5.08 0.55 7.29
CA LEU A 24 3.91 1.06 7.99
C LEU A 24 3.19 -0.03 8.80
N ASN A 25 3.08 -1.25 8.25
CA ASN A 25 2.52 -2.37 9.00
C ASN A 25 3.38 -2.75 10.21
N ALA A 26 4.73 -2.80 10.06
CA ALA A 26 5.63 -3.09 11.18
C ALA A 26 5.50 -2.04 12.28
N VAL A 27 5.51 -0.76 11.93
CA VAL A 27 5.39 0.35 12.91
C VAL A 27 4.03 0.32 13.59
N SER A 28 2.93 0.15 12.85
CA SER A 28 1.59 0.09 13.42
C SER A 28 1.40 -1.12 14.34
N ALA A 29 1.89 -2.29 13.96
CA ALA A 29 1.82 -3.48 14.78
C ALA A 29 2.70 -3.36 16.03
N LEU A 30 3.91 -2.79 15.91
CA LEU A 30 4.78 -2.47 17.05
C LEU A 30 4.11 -1.50 18.01
N PHE A 31 3.52 -0.43 17.49
CA PHE A 31 2.80 0.55 18.30
C PHE A 31 1.66 -0.12 19.08
N THR A 32 0.89 -0.99 18.42
CA THR A 32 -0.20 -1.75 19.05
C THR A 32 0.30 -2.71 20.14
N LEU A 33 1.51 -3.26 19.99
CA LEU A 33 2.14 -4.14 20.99
C LEU A 33 2.68 -3.37 22.20
N VAL A 34 3.29 -2.20 21.97
CA VAL A 34 3.93 -1.37 23.02
C VAL A 34 2.87 -0.60 23.81
N PHE A 35 1.82 -0.12 23.15
CA PHE A 35 0.73 0.65 23.73
C PHE A 35 -0.61 -0.08 23.52
N PRO A 36 -0.82 -1.22 24.20
CA PRO A 36 -2.08 -1.94 24.07
C PRO A 36 -3.22 -1.09 24.63
N LEU A 37 -4.19 -0.77 23.79
CA LEU A 37 -5.40 -0.03 24.17
C LEU A 37 -6.18 -0.71 25.33
N TYR A 38 -5.99 -2.02 25.49
CA TYR A 38 -6.61 -2.83 26.54
C TYR A 38 -5.62 -3.90 26.99
N GLN A 39 -5.46 -4.06 28.30
CA GLN A 39 -4.47 -4.96 28.96
C GLN A 39 -4.75 -6.47 28.79
N ILE A 40 -5.24 -6.91 27.67
CA ILE A 40 -5.51 -8.33 27.44
C ILE A 40 -4.34 -8.94 26.68
N ASN A 41 -3.42 -9.55 27.40
CA ASN A 41 -2.14 -10.11 26.90
C ASN A 41 -2.29 -11.34 25.98
N VAL A 42 -3.46 -11.93 25.84
CA VAL A 42 -3.61 -13.28 25.27
C VAL A 42 -3.63 -13.30 23.74
N PHE A 43 -3.93 -12.18 23.07
CA PHE A 43 -4.18 -12.19 21.61
C PHE A 43 -3.26 -11.26 20.80
N CYS A 44 -2.02 -11.06 21.24
CA CYS A 44 -1.02 -10.29 20.51
C CYS A 44 -0.32 -11.07 19.40
N THR A 45 -0.56 -12.38 19.30
CA THR A 45 0.11 -13.27 18.32
C THR A 45 0.02 -12.78 16.87
N PRO A 46 -1.15 -12.33 16.34
CA PRO A 46 -1.22 -11.80 14.98
C PRO A 46 -0.35 -10.56 14.77
N MET A 47 -0.26 -9.67 15.76
CA MET A 47 0.56 -8.46 15.67
C MET A 47 2.05 -8.78 15.64
N ILE A 48 2.49 -9.74 16.47
CA ILE A 48 3.87 -10.26 16.42
C ILE A 48 4.15 -10.85 15.04
N GLY A 49 3.19 -11.60 14.49
CA GLY A 49 3.27 -12.15 13.13
C GLY A 49 3.46 -11.06 12.06
N ILE A 50 2.72 -9.96 12.14
CA ILE A 50 2.87 -8.81 11.24
C ILE A 50 4.29 -8.21 11.34
N VAL A 51 4.79 -7.97 12.56
CA VAL A 51 6.13 -7.40 12.78
C VAL A 51 7.20 -8.32 12.19
N VAL A 52 7.19 -9.59 12.57
CA VAL A 52 8.19 -10.58 12.12
C VAL A 52 8.15 -10.72 10.60
N LEU A 53 6.97 -10.90 10.02
CA LEU A 53 6.81 -11.05 8.58
C LEU A 53 7.24 -9.80 7.81
N SER A 54 6.89 -8.61 8.31
CA SER A 54 7.30 -7.33 7.72
C SER A 54 8.82 -7.19 7.70
N VAL A 55 9.48 -7.46 8.83
CA VAL A 55 10.94 -7.36 8.96
C VAL A 55 11.63 -8.37 8.06
N LEU A 56 11.19 -9.63 8.06
CA LEU A 56 11.74 -10.68 7.20
C LEU A 56 11.61 -10.31 5.71
N LEU A 57 10.46 -9.83 5.29
CA LEU A 57 10.24 -9.42 3.90
C LEU A 57 11.05 -8.18 3.53
N LEU A 58 11.23 -7.21 4.44
CA LEU A 58 12.08 -6.05 4.21
C LEU A 58 13.55 -6.44 4.04
N ILE A 59 14.07 -7.33 4.90
CA ILE A 59 15.43 -7.85 4.80
C ILE A 59 15.61 -8.64 3.50
N TRP A 60 14.66 -9.54 3.21
CA TRP A 60 14.71 -10.34 2.00
C TRP A 60 14.68 -9.50 0.73
N HIS A 61 13.78 -8.49 0.70
CA HIS A 61 13.69 -7.56 -0.43
C HIS A 61 14.95 -6.67 -0.55
N GLY A 62 15.57 -6.30 0.57
CA GLY A 62 16.85 -5.58 0.58
C GLY A 62 17.99 -6.40 -0.03
N LYS A 63 18.05 -7.72 0.29
CA LYS A 63 19.11 -8.62 -0.17
C LYS A 63 18.92 -9.12 -1.61
N TYR A 64 17.68 -9.36 -2.03
CA TYR A 64 17.34 -10.01 -3.31
C TYR A 64 16.52 -9.10 -4.24
N GLY A 65 16.72 -7.81 -4.20
CA GLY A 65 15.89 -6.71 -4.74
C GLY A 65 15.36 -6.79 -6.18
N GLN A 66 15.67 -7.86 -6.93
CA GLN A 66 15.14 -8.08 -8.28
C GLN A 66 14.00 -9.10 -8.37
N LYS A 67 13.77 -9.92 -7.34
CA LYS A 67 12.66 -10.87 -7.39
C LYS A 67 11.34 -10.17 -7.14
N ARG A 68 10.41 -10.28 -8.09
CA ARG A 68 9.06 -9.73 -7.97
C ARG A 68 8.29 -10.49 -6.90
N ILE A 69 8.07 -9.85 -5.79
CA ILE A 69 7.13 -10.32 -4.79
C ILE A 69 5.72 -9.96 -5.27
N ASN A 70 4.77 -10.88 -5.21
CA ASN A 70 3.40 -10.59 -5.63
C ASN A 70 2.72 -9.69 -4.61
N LEU A 71 2.63 -8.37 -4.89
CA LEU A 71 2.03 -7.37 -4.00
C LEU A 71 0.57 -7.68 -3.63
N PRO A 72 -0.32 -8.05 -4.58
CA PRO A 72 -1.67 -8.51 -4.28
C PRO A 72 -1.73 -9.64 -3.25
N PHE A 73 -0.87 -10.63 -3.37
CA PHE A 73 -0.82 -11.75 -2.43
C PHE A 73 -0.40 -11.31 -1.03
N ILE A 74 0.65 -10.48 -0.93
CA ILE A 74 1.11 -9.95 0.36
C ILE A 74 0.05 -9.06 1.00
N SER A 75 -0.60 -8.20 0.22
CA SER A 75 -1.65 -7.33 0.75
C SER A 75 -2.81 -8.15 1.31
N LEU A 76 -3.24 -9.21 0.62
CA LEU A 76 -4.27 -10.12 1.12
C LEU A 76 -3.84 -10.84 2.41
N LEU A 77 -2.59 -11.33 2.46
CA LEU A 77 -2.04 -12.00 3.63
C LEU A 77 -2.03 -11.09 4.87
N PHE A 78 -1.53 -9.87 4.72
CA PHE A 78 -1.52 -8.89 5.82
C PHE A 78 -2.93 -8.46 6.23
N GLY A 79 -3.82 -8.24 5.26
CA GLY A 79 -5.24 -8.00 5.53
C GLY A 79 -5.88 -9.14 6.31
N GLY A 80 -5.58 -10.39 5.98
CA GLY A 80 -6.03 -11.57 6.71
C GLY A 80 -5.51 -11.62 8.15
N ILE A 81 -4.25 -11.26 8.39
CA ILE A 81 -3.68 -11.22 9.74
C ILE A 81 -4.32 -10.10 10.58
N TRP A 82 -4.56 -8.91 9.99
CA TRP A 82 -5.32 -7.85 10.66
C TRP A 82 -6.75 -8.27 10.98
N ALA A 83 -7.43 -8.94 10.04
CA ALA A 83 -8.76 -9.49 10.24
C ALA A 83 -8.79 -10.51 11.39
N ALA A 84 -7.81 -11.41 11.43
CA ALA A 84 -7.66 -12.38 12.53
C ALA A 84 -7.42 -11.68 13.87
N HIS A 85 -6.60 -10.62 13.91
CA HIS A 85 -6.40 -9.83 15.13
C HIS A 85 -7.71 -9.22 15.64
N ILE A 86 -8.48 -8.61 14.75
CA ILE A 86 -9.79 -8.01 15.10
C ILE A 86 -10.74 -9.09 15.60
N ALA A 87 -10.86 -10.21 14.87
CA ALA A 87 -11.76 -11.31 15.19
C ALA A 87 -11.46 -11.96 16.54
N LEU A 88 -10.18 -12.07 16.91
CA LEU A 88 -9.75 -12.69 18.17
C LEU A 88 -9.88 -11.73 19.34
N LYS A 89 -9.56 -10.45 19.16
CA LYS A 89 -9.49 -9.49 20.25
C LYS A 89 -10.87 -8.90 20.61
N TYR A 90 -11.71 -8.63 19.63
CA TYR A 90 -13.01 -7.99 19.85
C TYR A 90 -13.94 -8.76 20.80
N PRO A 91 -14.13 -10.09 20.68
CA PRO A 91 -14.98 -10.83 21.60
C PRO A 91 -14.40 -10.93 23.02
N ALA A 92 -13.07 -10.78 23.16
CA ALA A 92 -12.39 -10.82 24.47
C ALA A 92 -12.51 -9.49 25.24
N LEU A 93 -12.94 -8.40 24.58
CA LEU A 93 -13.27 -7.15 25.23
C LEU A 93 -14.64 -7.29 25.89
N GLY A 94 -14.70 -7.28 27.22
CA GLY A 94 -15.87 -7.58 28.02
C GLY A 94 -17.10 -6.68 27.82
N HIS A 95 -16.94 -5.55 27.13
CA HIS A 95 -17.99 -4.73 26.53
C HIS A 95 -17.58 -4.52 25.08
N TYR A 96 -18.37 -5.02 24.14
CA TYR A 96 -18.15 -4.88 22.71
C TYR A 96 -17.89 -3.42 22.34
N ASP A 97 -16.62 -3.01 22.46
CA ASP A 97 -16.23 -1.62 22.27
C ASP A 97 -16.05 -1.33 20.79
N PHE A 98 -17.03 -0.66 20.22
CA PHE A 98 -17.01 -0.23 18.82
C PHE A 98 -15.81 0.67 18.50
N SER A 99 -15.28 1.39 19.50
CA SER A 99 -14.08 2.23 19.33
C SER A 99 -12.86 1.40 18.91
N PHE A 100 -12.71 0.18 19.45
CA PHE A 100 -11.65 -0.73 19.02
C PHE A 100 -11.76 -1.12 17.56
N LEU A 101 -12.97 -1.46 17.09
CA LEU A 101 -13.20 -1.78 15.66
C LEU A 101 -12.88 -0.59 14.79
N LEU A 102 -13.33 0.61 15.15
CA LEU A 102 -13.06 1.83 14.39
C LEU A 102 -11.57 2.14 14.30
N ILE A 103 -10.85 2.13 15.42
CA ILE A 103 -9.42 2.45 15.46
C ILE A 103 -8.62 1.41 14.65
N SER A 104 -8.94 0.13 14.82
CA SER A 104 -8.27 -0.94 14.07
C SER A 104 -8.53 -0.83 12.57
N LEU A 105 -9.78 -0.57 12.17
CA LEU A 105 -10.17 -0.41 10.78
C LEU A 105 -9.54 0.85 10.16
N LEU A 106 -9.57 1.98 10.87
CA LEU A 106 -8.92 3.22 10.43
C LEU A 106 -7.42 3.03 10.23
N SER A 107 -6.75 2.31 11.15
CA SER A 107 -5.31 2.00 11.02
C SER A 107 -5.03 1.22 9.74
N VAL A 108 -5.81 0.16 9.47
CA VAL A 108 -5.68 -0.64 8.25
C VAL A 108 -5.92 0.21 7.00
N LEU A 109 -7.02 0.96 6.97
CA LEU A 109 -7.39 1.79 5.82
C LEU A 109 -6.36 2.90 5.56
N PHE A 110 -5.82 3.49 6.62
CA PHE A 110 -4.78 4.52 6.53
C PHE A 110 -3.47 3.97 5.96
N ILE A 111 -3.00 2.83 6.49
CA ILE A 111 -1.81 2.13 5.96
C ILE A 111 -2.02 1.79 4.48
N GLY A 112 -3.18 1.20 4.15
CA GLY A 112 -3.50 0.81 2.79
C GLY A 112 -3.58 1.99 1.83
N SER A 113 -4.21 3.09 2.23
CA SER A 113 -4.36 4.29 1.39
C SER A 113 -3.02 4.95 1.05
N ILE A 114 -2.11 5.03 2.01
CA ILE A 114 -0.77 5.58 1.79
C ILE A 114 0.08 4.64 0.94
N ALA A 115 0.12 3.36 1.30
CA ALA A 115 1.01 2.40 0.64
C ALA A 115 0.57 2.04 -0.77
N PHE A 116 -0.74 1.97 -1.02
CA PHE A 116 -1.34 1.52 -2.28
C PHE A 116 -2.02 2.65 -3.07
N ALA A 117 -1.64 3.88 -2.86
CA ALA A 117 -2.19 5.05 -3.55
C ALA A 117 -2.28 4.91 -5.09
N ALA A 118 -1.39 4.11 -5.69
CA ALA A 118 -1.35 3.84 -7.12
C ALA A 118 -1.89 2.45 -7.52
N ASN A 119 -2.32 1.61 -6.56
CA ASN A 119 -2.72 0.23 -6.83
C ASN A 119 -3.99 -0.13 -6.06
N ILE A 120 -5.13 0.19 -6.67
CA ILE A 120 -6.45 -0.04 -6.08
C ILE A 120 -6.71 -1.52 -5.78
N VAL A 121 -6.17 -2.44 -6.60
CA VAL A 121 -6.36 -3.90 -6.40
C VAL A 121 -5.67 -4.36 -5.10
N ALA A 122 -4.44 -3.91 -4.86
CA ALA A 122 -3.72 -4.24 -3.63
C ALA A 122 -4.41 -3.63 -2.41
N PHE A 123 -4.94 -2.40 -2.53
CA PHE A 123 -5.72 -1.78 -1.46
C PHE A 123 -6.97 -2.59 -1.13
N MET A 124 -7.74 -2.98 -2.14
CA MET A 124 -8.95 -3.79 -1.96
C MET A 124 -8.65 -5.13 -1.27
N LEU A 125 -7.64 -5.84 -1.75
CA LEU A 125 -7.24 -7.13 -1.16
C LEU A 125 -6.75 -7.01 0.28
N TYR A 126 -6.14 -5.87 0.64
CA TYR A 126 -5.71 -5.60 2.00
C TYR A 126 -6.86 -5.22 2.93
N SER A 127 -7.80 -4.40 2.46
CA SER A 127 -8.88 -3.83 3.28
C SER A 127 -10.10 -4.73 3.39
N LEU A 128 -10.40 -5.55 2.37
CA LEU A 128 -11.59 -6.41 2.37
C LEU A 128 -11.68 -7.38 3.56
N PRO A 129 -10.63 -8.15 3.93
CA PRO A 129 -10.73 -9.08 5.04
C PRO A 129 -11.05 -8.40 6.39
N PRO A 130 -10.37 -7.31 6.82
CA PRO A 130 -10.73 -6.60 8.05
C PRO A 130 -12.14 -6.00 8.01
N VAL A 131 -12.53 -5.42 6.88
CA VAL A 131 -13.89 -4.86 6.72
C VAL A 131 -14.96 -5.94 6.85
N ALA A 132 -14.76 -7.09 6.18
CA ALA A 132 -15.69 -8.23 6.26
C ALA A 132 -15.86 -8.73 7.71
N VAL A 133 -14.76 -8.83 8.47
CA VAL A 133 -14.80 -9.20 9.88
C VAL A 133 -15.51 -8.13 10.72
N CYS A 134 -15.24 -6.85 10.51
CA CYS A 134 -15.93 -5.77 11.22
C CYS A 134 -17.45 -5.78 10.95
N LEU A 135 -17.85 -6.00 9.69
CA LEU A 135 -19.27 -6.14 9.33
C LEU A 135 -19.91 -7.37 9.96
N TRP A 136 -19.19 -8.50 9.99
CA TRP A 136 -19.69 -9.72 10.63
C TRP A 136 -19.88 -9.55 12.14
N LEU A 137 -18.95 -8.88 12.81
CA LEU A 137 -18.99 -8.69 14.27
C LEU A 137 -20.01 -7.63 14.71
N ASN A 138 -20.24 -6.58 13.94
CA ASN A 138 -21.10 -5.44 14.35
C ASN A 138 -21.88 -4.79 13.21
N GLY A 139 -22.15 -5.52 12.12
CA GLY A 139 -22.80 -4.98 10.92
C GLY A 139 -24.25 -4.59 11.09
N ASN A 140 -24.97 -5.20 12.03
CA ASN A 140 -26.41 -4.93 12.23
C ASN A 140 -26.67 -3.52 12.76
N GLU A 141 -25.80 -3.01 13.62
CA GLU A 141 -25.97 -1.70 14.24
C GLU A 141 -25.15 -0.59 13.59
N GLN A 142 -23.93 -0.91 13.16
CA GLN A 142 -22.95 0.05 12.69
C GLN A 142 -22.46 -0.18 11.25
N GLY A 143 -23.12 -1.08 10.52
CA GLY A 143 -22.68 -1.50 9.17
C GLY A 143 -22.52 -0.34 8.19
N LEU A 144 -23.44 0.62 8.19
CA LEU A 144 -23.36 1.81 7.34
C LEU A 144 -22.13 2.69 7.65
N ARG A 145 -21.75 2.81 8.93
CA ARG A 145 -20.55 3.56 9.34
C ARG A 145 -19.28 2.87 8.89
N ILE A 146 -19.21 1.54 9.00
CA ILE A 146 -18.09 0.72 8.53
C ILE A 146 -17.95 0.84 7.01
N LEU A 147 -19.05 0.74 6.27
CA LEU A 147 -19.04 0.91 4.82
C LEU A 147 -18.63 2.32 4.39
N TYR A 148 -19.09 3.34 5.10
CA TYR A 148 -18.68 4.74 4.84
C TYR A 148 -17.17 4.93 5.05
N LEU A 149 -16.61 4.35 6.12
CA LEU A 149 -15.16 4.38 6.38
C LEU A 149 -14.33 3.71 5.29
N LEU A 150 -14.85 2.65 4.67
CA LEU A 150 -14.20 2.03 3.51
C LEU A 150 -14.36 2.86 2.24
N ALA A 151 -15.56 3.40 1.99
CA ALA A 151 -15.87 4.13 0.77
C ALA A 151 -15.02 5.40 0.61
N LEU A 152 -14.76 6.12 1.70
CA LEU A 152 -14.01 7.38 1.67
C LEU A 152 -12.57 7.21 1.14
N PRO A 153 -11.73 6.32 1.68
CA PRO A 153 -10.40 6.08 1.13
C PRO A 153 -10.44 5.49 -0.28
N MET A 154 -11.44 4.66 -0.60
CA MET A 154 -11.60 4.10 -1.94
C MET A 154 -11.83 5.18 -3.00
N VAL A 155 -12.71 6.13 -2.72
CA VAL A 155 -12.93 7.29 -3.61
C VAL A 155 -11.65 8.10 -3.75
N GLY A 156 -10.94 8.37 -2.64
CA GLY A 156 -9.66 9.06 -2.66
C GLY A 156 -8.61 8.36 -3.53
N ILE A 157 -8.46 7.05 -3.38
CA ILE A 157 -7.51 6.23 -4.17
C ILE A 157 -7.95 6.17 -5.64
N ALA A 158 -9.24 6.06 -5.94
CA ALA A 158 -9.74 6.07 -7.31
C ALA A 158 -9.43 7.40 -8.01
N ILE A 159 -9.69 8.54 -7.34
CA ILE A 159 -9.33 9.87 -7.86
C ILE A 159 -7.83 9.97 -8.07
N GLN A 160 -7.03 9.56 -7.08
CA GLN A 160 -5.57 9.61 -7.17
C GLN A 160 -5.04 8.71 -8.29
N HIS A 161 -5.64 7.55 -8.52
CA HIS A 161 -5.27 6.66 -9.65
C HIS A 161 -5.54 7.33 -11.00
N VAL A 162 -6.68 8.01 -11.16
CA VAL A 162 -7.01 8.74 -12.39
C VAL A 162 -6.03 9.90 -12.64
N ILE A 163 -5.77 10.70 -11.59
CA ILE A 163 -4.81 11.80 -11.65
C ILE A 163 -3.41 11.27 -12.04
N GLN A 164 -2.95 10.21 -11.38
CA GLN A 164 -1.64 9.64 -11.63
C GLN A 164 -1.51 9.07 -13.04
N LYS A 165 -2.55 8.43 -13.57
CA LYS A 165 -2.56 7.97 -14.96
C LYS A 165 -2.42 9.12 -15.94
N ARG A 166 -3.04 10.26 -15.67
CA ARG A 166 -2.88 11.49 -16.50
C ARG A 166 -1.45 12.02 -16.43
N TYR A 167 -0.86 12.11 -15.23
CA TYR A 167 0.54 12.54 -15.07
C TYR A 167 1.53 11.60 -15.78
N ASP A 168 1.32 10.29 -15.63
CA ASP A 168 2.18 9.29 -16.28
C ASP A 168 2.11 9.42 -17.82
N ASN A 169 0.92 9.64 -18.38
CA ASN A 169 0.74 9.86 -19.82
C ASN A 169 1.40 11.17 -20.29
N PHE A 170 1.24 12.25 -19.53
CA PHE A 170 1.86 13.54 -19.84
C PHE A 170 3.39 13.45 -19.81
N ALA A 171 3.94 12.81 -18.77
CA ALA A 171 5.38 12.59 -18.64
C ALA A 171 5.94 11.74 -19.80
N GLN A 172 5.17 10.73 -20.26
CA GLN A 172 5.55 9.95 -21.46
C GLN A 172 5.60 10.83 -22.71
N GLN A 173 4.57 11.62 -22.95
CA GLN A 173 4.53 12.52 -24.12
C GLN A 173 5.68 13.53 -24.10
N LEU A 174 5.97 14.10 -22.93
CA LEU A 174 7.09 15.03 -22.79
C LEU A 174 8.42 14.36 -23.08
N MET A 175 8.62 13.14 -22.58
CA MET A 175 9.84 12.38 -22.81
C MET A 175 10.02 12.03 -24.31
N PHE A 176 8.95 11.66 -25.01
CA PHE A 176 9.01 11.43 -26.47
C PHE A 176 9.36 12.70 -27.22
N LYS A 177 8.79 13.85 -26.86
CA LYS A 177 9.16 15.15 -27.49
C LYS A 177 10.63 15.48 -27.28
N LEU A 178 11.13 15.35 -26.05
CA LEU A 178 12.54 15.62 -25.73
C LEU A 178 13.50 14.68 -26.48
N LEU A 179 13.13 13.40 -26.68
CA LEU A 179 13.93 12.47 -27.47
C LEU A 179 13.93 12.86 -28.94
N ALA A 180 12.79 13.23 -29.50
CA ALA A 180 12.69 13.69 -30.90
C ALA A 180 13.50 14.99 -31.16
N GLU A 181 13.41 15.96 -30.22
CA GLU A 181 14.22 17.19 -30.29
C GLU A 181 15.72 16.88 -30.19
N ARG A 182 16.12 15.95 -29.37
CA ARG A 182 17.52 15.54 -29.23
C ARG A 182 18.03 14.85 -30.50
N GLU A 183 17.20 14.03 -31.16
CA GLU A 183 17.55 13.38 -32.43
C GLU A 183 17.69 14.42 -33.55
N THR A 184 16.80 15.41 -33.62
CA THR A 184 16.90 16.51 -34.57
C THR A 184 18.15 17.35 -34.33
N LEU A 185 18.47 17.69 -33.11
CA LEU A 185 19.71 18.44 -32.76
C LEU A 185 20.96 17.63 -33.08
N ASN A 186 20.98 16.33 -32.79
CA ASN A 186 22.12 15.48 -33.17
C ASN A 186 22.24 15.35 -34.70
N GLY A 187 21.13 15.26 -35.44
CA GLY A 187 21.13 15.27 -36.89
C GLY A 187 21.67 16.58 -37.50
N LEU A 188 21.27 17.70 -36.93
CA LEU A 188 21.79 19.03 -37.32
C LEU A 188 23.28 19.21 -36.98
N SER A 189 23.72 18.70 -35.84
CA SER A 189 25.14 18.72 -35.43
C SER A 189 26.03 17.83 -36.33
N MET A 190 25.47 16.75 -36.91
CA MET A 190 26.20 15.92 -37.86
C MET A 190 26.17 16.50 -39.29
N LEU A 191 25.27 17.44 -39.59
CA LEU A 191 25.11 18.09 -40.87
C LEU A 191 25.89 19.42 -40.99
N ASP A 192 26.68 19.80 -39.96
CA ASP A 192 27.58 20.94 -40.04
C ASP A 192 29.00 20.48 -40.41
N PRO A 193 29.27 20.21 -41.71
CA PRO A 193 30.60 19.86 -42.21
C PRO A 193 31.36 21.10 -42.66
N LEU A 194 31.03 22.28 -42.17
CA LEU A 194 31.60 23.55 -42.58
C LEU A 194 32.70 24.08 -41.71
N THR A 195 33.44 23.18 -41.10
CA THR A 195 34.78 23.54 -40.63
C THR A 195 35.77 22.56 -41.23
N GLY A 196 35.86 22.56 -42.55
CA GLY A 196 37.05 22.13 -43.28
C GLY A 196 38.01 23.26 -43.40
#